data_77ff590e20659bfb491699e57c71bfe7
#
_entry.id   77ff590e20659bfb491699e57c71bfe7
#
_cell.length_a   1.000
_cell.length_b   1.000
_cell.length_c   1.000
_cell.angle_alpha   90.00
_cell.angle_beta   90.00
_cell.angle_gamma   90.00
#
_symmetry.space_group_name_H-M   'P 1'
#
loop_
_entity.id
_entity.type
_entity.pdbx_description
1 polymer ?
#
loop_
_entity_poly.entity_id
_entity_poly.type
_entity_poly.pdbx_seq_one_letter_code
_entity_poly.pdbx_strand_id
1 'polypeptide(L)'
;IQLIKSSLELSNYLWLNENTPIELKENMIPNLNTVNSIDKTFNIALFNDENFNIENHPKIKSLNFKIKSLVLYRRLKMNDLLPKIDFEYNFISTNREQINSFNTANYKVGLNFSMPILIRKERGDLKLANLKLQDKKLENAAAKVVIKNKINAIQQELDSYILQNNFTFKIVRDYDVLLKAEERKFFLGESSLFLVNYREEKYIDSKLKAINLENS
;
A
#
# COMPACT_ATOMS: atom_id res chain seq x y z
N ILE A 1 -7.63 -29.99 2.80
CA ILE A 1 -8.43 -28.93 3.43
C ILE A 1 -7.85 -27.56 3.08
N GLN A 2 -6.54 -27.29 3.27
CA GLN A 2 -5.92 -26.01 2.95
C GLN A 2 -6.02 -25.64 1.47
N LEU A 3 -5.76 -26.57 0.55
CA LEU A 3 -5.87 -26.34 -0.89
C LEU A 3 -7.28 -25.88 -1.28
N ILE A 4 -8.31 -26.57 -0.76
CA ILE A 4 -9.72 -26.23 -1.03
C ILE A 4 -10.03 -24.82 -0.49
N LYS A 5 -9.58 -24.50 0.72
CA LYS A 5 -9.77 -23.18 1.30
C LYS A 5 -9.11 -22.09 0.45
N SER A 6 -7.87 -22.27 0.04
CA SER A 6 -7.15 -21.31 -0.80
C SER A 6 -7.77 -21.18 -2.20
N SER A 7 -8.30 -22.24 -2.80
CA SER A 7 -9.00 -22.16 -4.09
C SER A 7 -10.29 -21.37 -4.00
N LEU A 8 -11.06 -21.53 -2.89
CA LEU A 8 -12.27 -20.76 -2.63
C LEU A 8 -11.94 -19.29 -2.35
N GLU A 9 -10.89 -19.01 -1.59
CA GLU A 9 -10.42 -17.64 -1.36
C GLU A 9 -9.98 -16.96 -2.65
N LEU A 10 -9.28 -17.68 -3.54
CA LEU A 10 -8.89 -17.15 -4.85
C LEU A 10 -10.11 -16.87 -5.74
N SER A 11 -11.15 -17.72 -5.69
CA SER A 11 -12.38 -17.51 -6.45
C SER A 11 -13.08 -16.20 -6.11
N ASN A 12 -12.91 -15.66 -4.90
CA ASN A 12 -13.46 -14.36 -4.52
C ASN A 12 -12.87 -13.19 -5.32
N TYR A 13 -11.70 -13.36 -5.92
CA TYR A 13 -11.01 -12.34 -6.71
C TYR A 13 -11.13 -12.57 -8.22
N LEU A 14 -11.75 -13.67 -8.66
CA LEU A 14 -11.89 -14.01 -10.07
C LEU A 14 -13.27 -13.57 -10.59
N TRP A 15 -13.26 -12.60 -11.49
CA TRP A 15 -14.46 -12.04 -12.08
C TRP A 15 -14.31 -11.93 -13.60
N LEU A 16 -15.33 -12.32 -14.34
CA LEU A 16 -15.43 -12.04 -15.78
C LEU A 16 -15.96 -10.62 -16.03
N ASN A 17 -15.78 -10.16 -17.26
CA ASN A 17 -16.45 -8.97 -17.73
C ASN A 17 -17.96 -9.10 -17.44
N GLU A 18 -18.62 -8.02 -16.95
CA GLU A 18 -20.03 -8.00 -16.53
C GLU A 18 -20.31 -8.48 -15.09
N ASN A 19 -19.30 -8.45 -14.20
CA ASN A 19 -19.46 -8.79 -12.78
C ASN A 19 -19.95 -10.23 -12.51
N THR A 20 -19.63 -11.19 -13.38
CA THR A 20 -19.95 -12.60 -13.15
C THR A 20 -18.81 -13.25 -12.35
N PRO A 21 -19.07 -13.78 -11.13
CA PRO A 21 -18.04 -14.49 -10.37
C PRO A 21 -17.69 -15.82 -11.04
N ILE A 22 -16.42 -16.20 -10.96
CA ILE A 22 -15.92 -17.47 -11.49
C ILE A 22 -15.45 -18.33 -10.33
N GLU A 23 -15.84 -19.61 -10.36
CA GLU A 23 -15.31 -20.61 -9.44
C GLU A 23 -14.21 -21.42 -10.13
N LEU A 24 -13.16 -21.74 -9.38
CA LEU A 24 -12.12 -22.65 -9.85
C LEU A 24 -12.66 -24.08 -9.89
N LYS A 25 -12.33 -24.82 -10.95
CA LYS A 25 -12.69 -26.23 -11.04
C LYS A 25 -11.94 -27.05 -9.98
N GLU A 26 -12.59 -28.03 -9.39
CA GLU A 26 -12.05 -28.88 -8.31
C GLU A 26 -10.71 -29.55 -8.64
N ASN A 27 -10.42 -29.80 -9.92
CA ASN A 27 -9.20 -30.47 -10.39
C ASN A 27 -8.07 -29.48 -10.76
N MET A 28 -8.19 -28.21 -10.48
CA MET A 28 -7.10 -27.26 -10.74
C MET A 28 -6.01 -27.38 -9.69
N ILE A 29 -4.80 -27.69 -10.14
CA ILE A 29 -3.60 -27.79 -9.31
C ILE A 29 -2.71 -26.57 -9.63
N PRO A 30 -2.11 -25.91 -8.62
CA PRO A 30 -1.15 -24.85 -8.85
C PRO A 30 0.03 -25.31 -9.70
N ASN A 31 0.48 -24.47 -10.62
CA ASN A 31 1.67 -24.76 -11.41
C ASN A 31 2.93 -24.54 -10.57
N LEU A 32 3.56 -25.62 -10.11
CA LEU A 32 4.76 -25.58 -9.28
C LEU A 32 6.01 -25.00 -10.01
N ASN A 33 5.98 -24.94 -11.34
CA ASN A 33 7.11 -24.37 -12.11
C ASN A 33 7.16 -22.85 -12.08
N THR A 34 6.13 -22.18 -11.55
CA THR A 34 6.10 -20.72 -11.45
C THR A 34 7.07 -20.16 -10.41
N VAL A 35 7.50 -20.95 -9.42
CA VAL A 35 8.46 -20.55 -8.39
C VAL A 35 9.74 -20.01 -9.03
N ASN A 36 10.26 -20.66 -10.07
CA ASN A 36 11.48 -20.24 -10.79
C ASN A 36 11.30 -18.99 -11.69
N SER A 37 10.05 -18.57 -11.91
CA SER A 37 9.73 -17.40 -12.76
C SER A 37 9.27 -16.19 -11.96
N ILE A 38 9.08 -16.30 -10.64
CA ILE A 38 8.62 -15.22 -9.77
C ILE A 38 9.55 -14.01 -9.86
N ASP A 39 10.87 -14.22 -9.77
CA ASP A 39 11.87 -13.16 -9.86
C ASP A 39 11.80 -12.39 -11.18
N LYS A 40 11.49 -13.09 -12.27
CA LYS A 40 11.32 -12.48 -13.61
C LYS A 40 10.00 -11.74 -13.73
N THR A 41 8.93 -12.28 -13.15
CA THR A 41 7.57 -11.72 -13.23
C THR A 41 7.45 -10.44 -12.41
N PHE A 42 8.02 -10.41 -11.22
CA PHE A 42 7.94 -9.25 -10.32
C PHE A 42 9.09 -8.25 -10.52
N ASN A 43 10.08 -8.56 -11.38
CA ASN A 43 11.22 -7.67 -11.61
C ASN A 43 11.87 -7.22 -10.29
N ILE A 44 12.11 -8.17 -9.37
CA ILE A 44 12.62 -7.90 -8.01
C ILE A 44 13.92 -7.08 -8.06
N ALA A 45 14.69 -7.20 -9.13
CA ALA A 45 15.86 -6.36 -9.39
C ALA A 45 15.56 -4.84 -9.46
N LEU A 46 14.30 -4.44 -9.72
CA LEU A 46 13.91 -3.02 -9.73
C LEU A 46 13.71 -2.44 -8.32
N PHE A 47 13.64 -3.28 -7.29
CA PHE A 47 13.52 -2.86 -5.90
C PHE A 47 14.87 -2.65 -5.21
N ASN A 48 15.99 -2.82 -5.93
CA ASN A 48 17.28 -2.40 -5.42
C ASN A 48 17.27 -0.89 -5.16
N ASP A 49 17.79 -0.49 -4.00
CA ASP A 49 17.67 0.83 -3.35
C ASP A 49 17.88 2.06 -4.27
N GLU A 50 18.62 1.92 -5.36
CA GLU A 50 18.95 3.03 -6.28
C GLU A 50 17.78 3.42 -7.22
N ASN A 51 16.81 2.55 -7.46
CA ASN A 51 15.72 2.80 -8.41
C ASN A 51 14.36 3.09 -7.75
N PHE A 52 14.21 2.90 -6.44
CA PHE A 52 12.96 3.17 -5.76
C PHE A 52 12.80 4.65 -5.41
N ASN A 53 12.09 5.37 -6.27
CA ASN A 53 11.77 6.78 -6.00
C ASN A 53 10.56 6.89 -5.05
N ILE A 54 10.83 7.13 -3.76
CA ILE A 54 9.83 7.30 -2.69
C ILE A 54 8.81 8.39 -3.04
N GLU A 55 9.22 9.44 -3.80
CA GLU A 55 8.32 10.52 -4.21
C GLU A 55 7.17 10.04 -5.11
N ASN A 56 7.38 8.94 -5.84
CA ASN A 56 6.37 8.33 -6.70
C ASN A 56 5.34 7.48 -5.93
N HIS A 57 5.58 7.18 -4.65
CA HIS A 57 4.67 6.38 -3.85
C HIS A 57 3.31 7.08 -3.69
N PRO A 58 2.15 6.39 -3.91
CA PRO A 58 0.82 6.99 -3.89
C PRO A 58 0.51 7.77 -2.61
N LYS A 59 0.91 7.26 -1.45
CA LYS A 59 0.74 7.93 -0.15
C LYS A 59 1.48 9.26 -0.10
N ILE A 60 2.71 9.33 -0.61
CA ILE A 60 3.51 10.56 -0.64
C ILE A 60 2.93 11.57 -1.62
N LYS A 61 2.49 11.12 -2.80
CA LYS A 61 1.77 11.99 -3.76
C LYS A 61 0.51 12.58 -3.14
N SER A 62 -0.29 11.77 -2.44
CA SER A 62 -1.50 12.24 -1.74
C SER A 62 -1.17 13.30 -0.68
N LEU A 63 -0.14 13.07 0.15
CA LEU A 63 0.32 14.05 1.15
C LEU A 63 0.84 15.34 0.50
N ASN A 64 1.56 15.24 -0.61
CA ASN A 64 2.03 16.41 -1.36
C ASN A 64 0.85 17.24 -1.91
N PHE A 65 -0.21 16.61 -2.41
CA PHE A 65 -1.42 17.32 -2.83
C PHE A 65 -2.12 18.00 -1.65
N LYS A 66 -2.21 17.35 -0.49
CA LYS A 66 -2.75 17.95 0.74
C LYS A 66 -1.92 19.16 1.19
N ILE A 67 -0.60 19.08 1.11
CA ILE A 67 0.30 20.21 1.40
C ILE A 67 0.02 21.38 0.44
N LYS A 68 -0.10 21.12 -0.86
CA LYS A 68 -0.44 22.14 -1.85
C LYS A 68 -1.79 22.80 -1.53
N SER A 69 -2.80 22.03 -1.19
CA SER A 69 -4.12 22.53 -0.76
C SER A 69 -4.01 23.44 0.48
N LEU A 70 -3.23 23.04 1.49
CA LEU A 70 -3.01 23.82 2.70
C LEU A 70 -2.22 25.12 2.43
N VAL A 71 -1.33 25.12 1.45
CA VAL A 71 -0.66 26.37 1.01
C VAL A 71 -1.67 27.35 0.43
N LEU A 72 -2.61 26.88 -0.39
CA LEU A 72 -3.68 27.71 -0.93
C LEU A 72 -4.62 28.19 0.19
N TYR A 73 -4.99 27.31 1.11
CA TYR A 73 -5.79 27.66 2.28
C TYR A 73 -5.12 28.74 3.14
N ARG A 74 -3.80 28.62 3.37
CA ARG A 74 -3.04 29.66 4.08
C ARG A 74 -3.07 31.00 3.34
N ARG A 75 -2.92 30.98 2.00
CA ARG A 75 -3.03 32.22 1.18
C ARG A 75 -4.42 32.83 1.29
N LEU A 76 -5.48 32.03 1.29
CA LEU A 76 -6.83 32.49 1.53
C LEU A 76 -6.93 33.21 2.89
N LYS A 77 -6.39 32.58 3.97
CA LYS A 77 -6.39 33.20 5.31
C LYS A 77 -5.54 34.45 5.42
N MET A 78 -4.50 34.56 4.60
CA MET A 78 -3.76 35.84 4.46
C MET A 78 -4.61 36.91 3.77
N ASN A 79 -5.38 36.54 2.75
CA ASN A 79 -6.27 37.43 2.05
C ASN A 79 -7.40 37.95 2.94
N ASP A 80 -7.90 37.11 3.87
CA ASP A 80 -8.93 37.52 4.85
C ASP A 80 -8.48 38.65 5.79
N LEU A 81 -7.18 38.96 5.86
CA LEU A 81 -6.63 40.12 6.60
C LEU A 81 -6.74 41.44 5.83
N LEU A 82 -7.02 41.37 4.52
CA LEU A 82 -7.13 42.54 3.66
C LEU A 82 -8.55 43.08 3.65
N PRO A 83 -8.74 44.40 3.41
CA PRO A 83 -10.07 44.93 3.17
C PRO A 83 -10.76 44.27 1.99
N LYS A 84 -12.07 44.04 2.11
CA LYS A 84 -12.91 43.57 1.02
C LYS A 84 -13.62 44.73 0.35
N ILE A 85 -13.54 44.75 -0.95
CA ILE A 85 -14.19 45.73 -1.79
C ILE A 85 -15.07 44.99 -2.76
N ASP A 86 -16.39 45.08 -2.57
CA ASP A 86 -17.36 44.49 -3.44
C ASP A 86 -18.02 45.54 -4.32
N PHE A 87 -17.98 45.32 -5.62
CA PHE A 87 -18.67 46.14 -6.60
C PHE A 87 -19.90 45.40 -7.08
N GLU A 88 -21.07 46.00 -6.87
CA GLU A 88 -22.34 45.45 -7.31
C GLU A 88 -22.92 46.28 -8.45
N TYR A 89 -23.26 45.64 -9.53
CA TYR A 89 -23.98 46.23 -10.64
C TYR A 89 -25.24 45.41 -10.92
N ASN A 90 -26.40 45.98 -10.63
CA ASN A 90 -27.69 45.37 -10.84
C ASN A 90 -28.44 46.14 -11.91
N PHE A 91 -28.95 45.47 -12.92
CA PHE A 91 -29.78 46.05 -13.95
C PHE A 91 -31.09 45.25 -14.12
N ILE A 92 -32.13 45.98 -14.55
CA ILE A 92 -33.44 45.39 -14.87
C ILE A 92 -33.64 45.53 -16.36
N SER A 93 -33.86 44.44 -17.07
CA SER A 93 -34.17 44.42 -18.50
C SER A 93 -35.48 43.62 -18.72
N THR A 94 -36.32 44.15 -19.57
CA THR A 94 -37.54 43.48 -20.06
C THR A 94 -37.24 42.52 -21.22
N ASN A 95 -36.08 42.67 -21.88
CA ASN A 95 -35.63 41.85 -23.00
C ASN A 95 -34.50 40.89 -22.59
N ARG A 96 -34.72 39.61 -22.80
CA ARG A 96 -33.76 38.54 -22.47
C ARG A 96 -32.47 38.63 -23.31
N GLU A 97 -32.53 39.20 -24.51
CA GLU A 97 -31.38 39.38 -25.40
C GLU A 97 -30.39 40.45 -24.93
N GLN A 98 -30.82 41.36 -24.03
CA GLN A 98 -29.99 42.43 -23.48
C GLN A 98 -29.19 42.00 -22.24
N ILE A 99 -29.29 40.77 -21.80
CA ILE A 99 -28.57 40.26 -20.61
C ILE A 99 -27.04 40.32 -20.81
N ASN A 100 -26.59 40.22 -22.05
CA ASN A 100 -25.15 40.23 -22.40
C ASN A 100 -24.60 41.63 -22.74
N SER A 101 -25.42 42.69 -22.70
CA SER A 101 -25.00 44.07 -22.98
C SER A 101 -25.11 44.94 -21.74
N PHE A 102 -24.11 45.83 -21.51
CA PHE A 102 -24.19 46.84 -20.46
C PHE A 102 -25.37 47.76 -20.75
N ASN A 103 -26.44 47.62 -19.98
CA ASN A 103 -27.59 48.48 -20.13
C ASN A 103 -27.50 49.66 -19.18
N THR A 104 -27.46 50.89 -19.73
CA THR A 104 -27.35 52.13 -19.00
C THR A 104 -28.69 52.73 -18.58
N ALA A 105 -29.84 52.14 -18.93
CA ALA A 105 -31.16 52.76 -18.69
C ALA A 105 -31.79 52.33 -17.38
N ASN A 106 -31.66 51.40 -16.70
CA ASN A 106 -32.21 51.02 -15.39
C ASN A 106 -31.21 50.20 -14.58
N TYR A 107 -30.25 50.87 -13.99
CA TYR A 107 -29.19 50.22 -13.24
C TYR A 107 -29.09 50.76 -11.83
N LYS A 108 -28.59 49.91 -10.92
CA LYS A 108 -28.19 50.25 -9.58
C LYS A 108 -26.74 49.81 -9.38
N VAL A 109 -25.88 50.75 -9.05
CA VAL A 109 -24.48 50.47 -8.69
C VAL A 109 -24.32 50.59 -7.18
N GLY A 110 -23.66 49.60 -6.60
CA GLY A 110 -23.28 49.60 -5.19
C GLY A 110 -21.78 49.35 -5.04
N LEU A 111 -21.16 50.02 -4.11
CA LEU A 111 -19.80 49.78 -3.67
C LEU A 111 -19.82 49.50 -2.17
N ASN A 112 -19.51 48.28 -1.79
CA ASN A 112 -19.43 47.88 -0.39
C ASN A 112 -17.96 47.72 0.00
N PHE A 113 -17.58 48.47 1.04
CA PHE A 113 -16.26 48.38 1.64
C PHE A 113 -16.38 47.78 3.05
N SER A 114 -15.69 46.65 3.30
CA SER A 114 -15.67 46.02 4.60
C SER A 114 -14.23 45.73 5.05
N MET A 115 -13.91 46.09 6.26
CA MET A 115 -12.61 45.86 6.87
C MET A 115 -12.79 45.38 8.31
N PRO A 116 -12.22 44.21 8.70
CA PRO A 116 -12.27 43.76 10.08
C PRO A 116 -11.41 44.68 10.96
N ILE A 117 -12.05 45.41 11.89
CA ILE A 117 -11.34 46.37 12.79
C ILE A 117 -10.49 45.60 13.82
N LEU A 118 -11.03 44.51 14.36
CA LEU A 118 -10.33 43.63 15.31
C LEU A 118 -9.89 42.38 14.59
N ILE A 119 -8.75 42.36 13.95
CA ILE A 119 -8.19 41.26 13.17
C ILE A 119 -7.66 40.09 14.03
N ARG A 120 -8.18 39.91 15.28
CA ARG A 120 -7.73 38.86 16.19
C ARG A 120 -8.12 37.44 15.67
N LYS A 121 -9.33 37.32 15.13
CA LYS A 121 -9.83 36.08 14.55
C LYS A 121 -9.02 35.66 13.33
N GLU A 122 -8.86 36.58 12.39
CA GLU A 122 -8.15 36.39 11.13
C GLU A 122 -6.66 36.04 11.36
N ARG A 123 -6.02 36.71 12.32
CA ARG A 123 -4.66 36.36 12.76
C ARG A 123 -4.60 34.97 13.41
N GLY A 124 -5.59 34.60 14.22
CA GLY A 124 -5.72 33.29 14.82
C GLY A 124 -5.88 32.22 13.76
N ASP A 125 -6.76 32.45 12.79
CA ASP A 125 -7.01 31.54 11.65
C ASP A 125 -5.76 31.37 10.78
N LEU A 126 -5.01 32.44 10.51
CA LEU A 126 -3.75 32.37 9.79
C LEU A 126 -2.69 31.55 10.56
N LYS A 127 -2.58 31.77 11.87
CA LYS A 127 -1.67 31.01 12.72
C LYS A 127 -2.03 29.53 12.72
N LEU A 128 -3.32 29.21 12.82
CA LEU A 128 -3.82 27.84 12.73
C LEU A 128 -3.52 27.20 11.36
N ALA A 129 -3.71 27.97 10.26
CA ALA A 129 -3.39 27.49 8.92
C ALA A 129 -1.88 27.19 8.76
N ASN A 130 -1.01 28.03 9.35
CA ASN A 130 0.43 27.79 9.35
C ASN A 130 0.80 26.52 10.14
N LEU A 131 0.20 26.29 11.31
CA LEU A 131 0.44 25.11 12.12
C LEU A 131 -0.03 23.84 11.39
N LYS A 132 -1.22 23.86 10.77
CA LYS A 132 -1.72 22.73 9.95
C LYS A 132 -0.79 22.41 8.78
N LEU A 133 -0.24 23.43 8.13
CA LEU A 133 0.72 23.26 7.04
C LEU A 133 2.03 22.62 7.55
N GLN A 134 2.54 23.08 8.68
CA GLN A 134 3.74 22.55 9.31
C GLN A 134 3.54 21.08 9.74
N ASP A 135 2.43 20.79 10.40
CA ASP A 135 2.05 19.43 10.81
C ASP A 135 2.01 18.48 9.60
N LYS A 136 1.37 18.90 8.51
CA LYS A 136 1.28 18.07 7.30
C LYS A 136 2.63 17.86 6.60
N LYS A 137 3.55 18.82 6.69
CA LYS A 137 4.93 18.65 6.21
C LYS A 137 5.70 17.64 7.06
N LEU A 138 5.53 17.68 8.39
CA LEU A 138 6.14 16.70 9.30
C LEU A 138 5.57 15.30 9.08
N GLU A 139 4.25 15.18 8.88
CA GLU A 139 3.60 13.90 8.53
C GLU A 139 4.16 13.32 7.23
N ASN A 140 4.39 14.16 6.21
CA ASN A 140 4.99 13.73 4.95
C ASN A 140 6.43 13.22 5.16
N ALA A 141 7.23 13.94 5.94
CA ALA A 141 8.60 13.51 6.26
C ALA A 141 8.60 12.17 7.04
N ALA A 142 7.74 12.05 8.05
CA ALA A 142 7.58 10.80 8.81
C ALA A 142 7.11 9.64 7.92
N ALA A 143 6.16 9.88 7.02
CA ALA A 143 5.67 8.85 6.09
C ALA A 143 6.78 8.33 5.16
N LYS A 144 7.69 9.20 4.70
CA LYS A 144 8.86 8.79 3.89
C LYS A 144 9.79 7.86 4.68
N VAL A 145 10.08 8.19 5.93
CA VAL A 145 10.91 7.35 6.81
C VAL A 145 10.25 5.99 7.05
N VAL A 146 8.94 5.97 7.35
CA VAL A 146 8.19 4.73 7.57
C VAL A 146 8.21 3.84 6.32
N ILE A 147 8.02 4.40 5.13
CA ILE A 147 8.06 3.64 3.87
C ILE A 147 9.47 3.07 3.64
N LYS A 148 10.50 3.88 3.83
CA LYS A 148 11.90 3.41 3.68
C LYS A 148 12.21 2.27 4.64
N ASN A 149 11.86 2.43 5.92
CA ASN A 149 12.10 1.40 6.93
C ASN A 149 11.31 0.11 6.63
N LYS A 150 10.09 0.22 6.10
CA LYS A 150 9.29 -0.94 5.70
C LYS A 150 9.94 -1.69 4.53
N ILE A 151 10.48 -0.99 3.54
CA ILE A 151 11.19 -1.61 2.42
C ILE A 151 12.42 -2.37 2.94
N ASN A 152 13.24 -1.70 3.76
CA ASN A 152 14.44 -2.33 4.33
C ASN A 152 14.09 -3.57 5.19
N ALA A 153 13.01 -3.50 5.97
CA ALA A 153 12.55 -4.63 6.77
C ALA A 153 12.14 -5.82 5.89
N ILE A 154 11.39 -5.57 4.81
CA ILE A 154 10.97 -6.62 3.88
C ILE A 154 12.18 -7.24 3.16
N GLN A 155 13.18 -6.44 2.77
CA GLN A 155 14.40 -6.95 2.17
C GLN A 155 15.16 -7.87 3.13
N GLN A 156 15.36 -7.45 4.39
CA GLN A 156 16.00 -8.29 5.41
C GLN A 156 15.22 -9.56 5.71
N GLU A 157 13.90 -9.47 5.71
CA GLU A 157 13.01 -10.64 5.88
C GLU A 157 13.18 -11.62 4.72
N LEU A 158 13.22 -11.13 3.47
CA LEU A 158 13.44 -11.96 2.28
C LEU A 158 14.80 -12.66 2.35
N ASP A 159 15.88 -11.95 2.67
CA ASP A 159 17.20 -12.52 2.82
C ASP A 159 17.23 -13.61 3.91
N SER A 160 16.52 -13.37 5.02
CA SER A 160 16.37 -14.35 6.10
C SER A 160 15.62 -15.61 5.63
N TYR A 161 14.54 -15.46 4.87
CA TYR A 161 13.79 -16.60 4.32
C TYR A 161 14.64 -17.41 3.34
N ILE A 162 15.41 -16.78 2.48
CA ILE A 162 16.34 -17.47 1.56
C ILE A 162 17.34 -18.33 2.35
N LEU A 163 17.94 -17.79 3.40
CA LEU A 163 18.86 -18.53 4.25
C LEU A 163 18.17 -19.68 4.99
N GLN A 164 17.00 -19.43 5.59
CA GLN A 164 16.25 -20.45 6.29
C GLN A 164 15.82 -21.58 5.35
N ASN A 165 15.42 -21.27 4.13
CA ASN A 165 15.03 -22.25 3.13
C ASN A 165 16.23 -23.17 2.77
N ASN A 166 17.39 -22.58 2.53
CA ASN A 166 18.63 -23.33 2.26
C ASN A 166 19.02 -24.25 3.42
N PHE A 167 18.87 -23.81 4.67
CA PHE A 167 19.12 -24.66 5.84
C PHE A 167 18.08 -25.78 5.96
N THR A 168 16.82 -25.47 5.73
CA THR A 168 15.74 -26.44 5.86
C THR A 168 15.87 -27.56 4.83
N PHE A 169 16.26 -27.24 3.59
CA PHE A 169 16.55 -28.27 2.57
C PHE A 169 17.71 -29.18 2.98
N LYS A 170 18.76 -28.67 3.61
CA LYS A 170 19.84 -29.50 4.16
C LYS A 170 19.33 -30.41 5.25
N ILE A 171 18.52 -29.90 6.18
CA ILE A 171 17.90 -30.67 7.26
C ILE A 171 17.03 -31.80 6.71
N VAL A 172 16.21 -31.54 5.67
CA VAL A 172 15.40 -32.59 5.02
C VAL A 172 16.28 -33.69 4.45
N ARG A 173 17.37 -33.31 3.77
CA ARG A 173 18.33 -34.28 3.22
C ARG A 173 19.01 -35.08 4.32
N ASP A 174 19.42 -34.45 5.42
CA ASP A 174 20.08 -35.13 6.53
C ASP A 174 19.14 -36.12 7.23
N TYR A 175 17.86 -35.77 7.40
CA TYR A 175 16.86 -36.70 7.94
C TYR A 175 16.55 -37.87 6.98
N ASP A 176 16.56 -37.64 5.66
CA ASP A 176 16.45 -38.73 4.68
C ASP A 176 17.60 -39.74 4.81
N VAL A 177 18.83 -39.25 4.95
CA VAL A 177 20.01 -40.09 5.15
C VAL A 177 19.94 -40.87 6.47
N LEU A 178 19.52 -40.18 7.56
CA LEU A 178 19.33 -40.82 8.86
C LEU A 178 18.26 -41.92 8.84
N LEU A 179 17.13 -41.66 8.17
CA LEU A 179 16.06 -42.67 8.01
C LEU A 179 16.58 -43.89 7.26
N LYS A 180 17.23 -43.70 6.10
CA LYS A 180 17.79 -44.80 5.31
C LYS A 180 18.86 -45.61 6.09
N ALA A 181 19.65 -44.94 6.91
CA ALA A 181 20.65 -45.60 7.75
C ALA A 181 19.97 -46.44 8.86
N GLU A 182 18.88 -45.94 9.46
CA GLU A 182 18.12 -46.68 10.49
C GLU A 182 17.36 -47.87 9.91
N GLU A 183 16.75 -47.72 8.73
CA GLU A 183 16.11 -48.84 7.99
C GLU A 183 17.11 -49.94 7.68
N ARG A 184 18.34 -49.58 7.26
CA ARG A 184 19.40 -50.57 7.02
C ARG A 184 19.80 -51.32 8.29
N LYS A 185 19.96 -50.61 9.43
CA LYS A 185 20.25 -51.22 10.73
C LYS A 185 19.11 -52.16 11.17
N PHE A 186 17.86 -51.74 10.98
CA PHE A 186 16.70 -52.55 11.28
C PHE A 186 16.69 -53.86 10.44
N PHE A 187 16.99 -53.75 9.14
CA PHE A 187 17.09 -54.90 8.27
C PHE A 187 18.19 -55.88 8.70
N LEU A 188 19.29 -55.38 9.28
CA LEU A 188 20.36 -56.20 9.83
C LEU A 188 20.08 -56.71 11.26
N GLY A 189 18.94 -56.39 11.85
CA GLY A 189 18.59 -56.79 13.20
C GLY A 189 19.24 -55.95 14.33
N GLU A 190 19.89 -54.84 13.97
CA GLU A 190 20.63 -53.94 14.89
C GLU A 190 19.79 -52.76 15.37
N SER A 191 18.56 -52.65 14.97
CA SER A 191 17.65 -51.57 15.37
C SER A 191 16.23 -52.08 15.61
N SER A 192 15.36 -51.17 16.09
CA SER A 192 13.95 -51.47 16.36
C SER A 192 13.02 -50.69 15.43
N LEU A 193 11.82 -51.24 15.19
CA LEU A 193 10.78 -50.59 14.42
C LEU A 193 10.40 -49.19 15.03
N PHE A 194 10.50 -49.07 16.33
CA PHE A 194 10.24 -47.80 17.02
C PHE A 194 11.22 -46.72 16.55
N LEU A 195 12.50 -47.03 16.39
CA LEU A 195 13.51 -46.06 15.94
C LEU A 195 13.33 -45.70 14.47
N VAL A 196 12.95 -46.66 13.63
CA VAL A 196 12.62 -46.37 12.21
C VAL A 196 11.44 -45.43 12.13
N ASN A 197 10.32 -45.70 12.81
CA ASN A 197 9.15 -44.83 12.82
C ASN A 197 9.47 -43.45 13.37
N TYR A 198 10.31 -43.34 14.40
CA TYR A 198 10.74 -42.05 14.93
C TYR A 198 11.54 -41.22 13.90
N ARG A 199 12.43 -41.87 13.13
CA ARG A 199 13.20 -41.20 12.07
C ARG A 199 12.29 -40.78 10.91
N GLU A 200 11.34 -41.61 10.55
CA GLU A 200 10.34 -41.33 9.51
C GLU A 200 9.47 -40.13 9.90
N GLU A 201 8.96 -40.08 11.14
CA GLU A 201 8.24 -38.91 11.68
C GLU A 201 9.04 -37.62 11.56
N LYS A 202 10.33 -37.63 11.97
CA LYS A 202 11.21 -36.48 11.86
C LYS A 202 11.47 -36.03 10.43
N TYR A 203 11.58 -36.98 9.51
CA TYR A 203 11.73 -36.73 8.09
C TYR A 203 10.47 -36.05 7.52
N ILE A 204 9.29 -36.58 7.81
CA ILE A 204 8.00 -35.99 7.40
C ILE A 204 7.83 -34.61 7.96
N ASP A 205 8.09 -34.40 9.25
CA ASP A 205 8.01 -33.09 9.90
C ASP A 205 8.94 -32.07 9.24
N SER A 206 10.16 -32.49 8.89
CA SER A 206 11.12 -31.61 8.22
C SER A 206 10.66 -31.19 6.82
N LYS A 207 10.05 -32.13 6.07
CA LYS A 207 9.43 -31.82 4.76
C LYS A 207 8.26 -30.85 4.87
N LEU A 208 7.37 -31.05 5.86
CA LEU A 208 6.26 -30.14 6.10
C LEU A 208 6.74 -28.73 6.45
N LYS A 209 7.80 -28.63 7.25
CA LYS A 209 8.44 -27.32 7.55
C LYS A 209 9.03 -26.66 6.30
N ALA A 210 9.68 -27.45 5.41
CA ALA A 210 10.21 -26.92 4.16
C ALA A 210 9.10 -26.34 3.27
N ILE A 211 8.01 -27.09 3.07
CA ILE A 211 6.88 -26.64 2.28
C ILE A 211 6.22 -25.37 2.88
N ASN A 212 6.07 -25.34 4.20
CA ASN A 212 5.50 -24.16 4.87
C ASN A 212 6.39 -22.91 4.70
N LEU A 213 7.70 -23.08 4.73
CA LEU A 213 8.67 -22.00 4.54
C LEU A 213 8.71 -21.49 3.09
N GLU A 214 8.56 -22.40 2.11
CA GLU A 214 8.43 -22.01 0.69
C GLU A 214 7.17 -21.18 0.40
N ASN A 215 6.11 -21.37 1.20
CA ASN A 215 4.83 -20.66 1.05
C ASN A 215 4.73 -19.37 1.89
N SER A 216 5.76 -19.03 2.66
CA SER A 216 5.81 -17.83 3.51
C SER A 216 6.37 -16.63 2.78
#